data_333c1acfe3154344a5b634a420a99664
#
_entry.id   333c1acfe3154344a5b634a420a99664
#
_cell.length_a   1.000
_cell.length_b   1.000
_cell.length_c   1.000
_cell.angle_alpha   90.00
_cell.angle_beta   90.00
_cell.angle_gamma   90.00
#
_symmetry.space_group_name_H-M   'P 1'
#
loop_
_entity.id
_entity.type
_entity.pdbx_description
1 polymer ?
#
loop_
_entity_poly.entity_id
_entity_poly.type
_entity_poly.pdbx_seq_one_letter_code
_entity_poly.pdbx_strand_id
1 'polypeptide(L)'
;MKKYLAEMVGTFVLTFLGCGAAVSLNCGVDTASVVGTAMAFGISVIAMAYTIGGISGCHINPAITLGVFLSGRMNGKDAGMYMVFQTIGAIIAAAVLSLLVWTDPSLVEGTATGANACASNNVFNGLLAEVLLTFLFVFVVLGATSKTNGATNNFAGLAIGLSLILIHLVGIHYTGTS
;
A
#
# COMPACT_ATOMS: atom_id res chain seq x y z
N MET A 1 -3.02 -21.90 -4.11
CA MET A 1 -3.21 -21.54 -2.70
C MET A 1 -2.02 -20.72 -2.15
N LYS A 2 -0.76 -21.18 -2.27
CA LYS A 2 0.43 -20.48 -1.70
C LYS A 2 0.51 -19.00 -2.09
N LYS A 3 0.30 -18.65 -3.36
CA LYS A 3 0.35 -17.26 -3.85
C LYS A 3 -0.74 -16.36 -3.25
N TYR A 4 -1.94 -16.89 -3.00
CA TYR A 4 -3.03 -16.13 -2.38
C TYR A 4 -2.74 -15.85 -0.89
N LEU A 5 -2.22 -16.85 -0.16
CA LEU A 5 -1.78 -16.64 1.22
C LEU A 5 -0.61 -15.66 1.32
N ALA A 6 0.32 -15.68 0.35
CA ALA A 6 1.39 -14.70 0.28
C ALA A 6 0.86 -13.28 0.12
N GLU A 7 -0.14 -13.07 -0.76
CA GLU A 7 -0.80 -11.76 -0.93
C GLU A 7 -1.52 -11.31 0.36
N MET A 8 -2.22 -12.23 1.05
CA MET A 8 -2.86 -11.93 2.33
C MET A 8 -1.85 -11.48 3.38
N VAL A 9 -0.75 -12.23 3.55
CA VAL A 9 0.30 -11.89 4.52
C VAL A 9 1.00 -10.59 4.14
N GLY A 10 1.33 -10.41 2.86
CA GLY A 10 1.98 -9.18 2.39
C GLY A 10 1.10 -7.94 2.58
N THR A 11 -0.20 -8.04 2.30
CA THR A 11 -1.13 -6.93 2.53
C THR A 11 -1.35 -6.70 4.02
N PHE A 12 -1.40 -7.76 4.84
CA PHE A 12 -1.41 -7.60 6.29
C PHE A 12 -0.20 -6.78 6.76
N VAL A 13 1.01 -7.13 6.32
CA VAL A 13 2.24 -6.42 6.73
C VAL A 13 2.21 -4.97 6.26
N LEU A 14 1.85 -4.72 5.00
CA LEU A 14 1.76 -3.37 4.45
C LEU A 14 0.78 -2.50 5.24
N THR A 15 -0.44 -2.99 5.46
CA THR A 15 -1.48 -2.25 6.19
C THR A 15 -1.10 -2.07 7.65
N PHE A 16 -0.63 -3.11 8.32
CA PHE A 16 -0.27 -3.03 9.74
C PHE A 16 0.87 -2.06 10.01
N LEU A 17 1.95 -2.11 9.22
CA LEU A 17 3.10 -1.24 9.41
C LEU A 17 2.84 0.18 8.89
N GLY A 18 2.20 0.33 7.74
CA GLY A 18 1.90 1.64 7.16
C GLY A 18 0.88 2.43 7.98
N CYS A 19 -0.29 1.85 8.22
CA CYS A 19 -1.33 2.49 9.06
C CYS A 19 -0.88 2.56 10.53
N GLY A 20 -0.14 1.58 11.03
CA GLY A 20 0.44 1.61 12.36
C GLY A 20 1.41 2.77 12.55
N ALA A 21 2.26 3.05 11.55
CA ALA A 21 3.12 4.24 11.57
C ALA A 21 2.29 5.54 11.51
N ALA A 22 1.24 5.59 10.68
CA ALA A 22 0.35 6.75 10.63
C ALA A 22 -0.29 7.05 11.99
N VAL A 23 -0.72 6.00 12.70
CA VAL A 23 -1.29 6.10 14.04
C VAL A 23 -0.23 6.52 15.07
N SER A 24 0.91 5.82 15.11
CA SER A 24 1.94 6.04 16.13
C SER A 24 2.67 7.38 15.99
N LEU A 25 2.76 7.91 14.77
CA LEU A 25 3.40 9.19 14.49
C LEU A 25 2.40 10.36 14.43
N ASN A 26 1.11 10.12 14.67
CA ASN A 26 0.05 11.12 14.49
C ASN A 26 0.13 11.81 13.13
N CYS A 27 0.04 11.01 12.04
CA CYS A 27 0.30 11.45 10.67
C CYS A 27 -0.54 12.69 10.30
N GLY A 28 0.13 13.70 9.76
CA GLY A 28 -0.48 14.96 9.33
C GLY A 28 -0.29 16.10 10.32
N VAL A 29 0.18 15.86 11.55
CA VAL A 29 0.42 16.92 12.55
C VAL A 29 1.64 17.76 12.17
N ASP A 30 2.65 17.15 11.58
CA ASP A 30 3.86 17.83 11.11
C ASP A 30 4.50 17.11 9.92
N THR A 31 5.54 17.72 9.34
CA THR A 31 6.26 17.15 8.19
C THR A 31 6.96 15.84 8.54
N ALA A 32 7.48 15.68 9.75
CA ALA A 32 8.20 14.46 10.15
C ALA A 32 7.26 13.26 10.22
N SER A 33 6.04 13.45 10.75
CA SER A 33 5.01 12.41 10.81
C SER A 33 4.55 11.96 9.41
N VAL A 34 4.41 12.91 8.48
CA VAL A 34 4.09 12.60 7.07
C VAL A 34 5.22 11.83 6.40
N VAL A 35 6.46 12.27 6.55
CA VAL A 35 7.64 11.58 5.99
C VAL A 35 7.79 10.19 6.60
N GLY A 36 7.65 10.06 7.92
CA GLY A 36 7.73 8.77 8.62
C GLY A 36 6.69 7.77 8.13
N THR A 37 5.44 8.21 7.98
CA THR A 37 4.34 7.39 7.45
C THR A 37 4.60 6.98 6.00
N ALA A 38 5.00 7.92 5.14
CA ALA A 38 5.33 7.63 3.74
C ALA A 38 6.47 6.59 3.63
N MET A 39 7.52 6.75 4.45
CA MET A 39 8.62 5.79 4.53
C MET A 39 8.16 4.41 4.98
N ALA A 40 7.29 4.32 5.98
CA ALA A 40 6.77 3.05 6.48
C ALA A 40 6.02 2.26 5.40
N PHE A 41 5.14 2.92 4.63
CA PHE A 41 4.44 2.29 3.51
C PHE A 41 5.42 1.80 2.43
N GLY A 42 6.31 2.66 1.95
CA GLY A 42 7.21 2.29 0.86
C GLY A 42 8.24 1.22 1.26
N ILE A 43 8.81 1.30 2.47
CA ILE A 43 9.77 0.30 2.97
C ILE A 43 9.07 -1.05 3.19
N SER A 44 7.81 -1.05 3.65
CA SER A 44 7.01 -2.28 3.78
C SER A 44 6.84 -2.97 2.41
N VAL A 45 6.60 -2.21 1.34
CA VAL A 45 6.54 -2.76 -0.02
C VAL A 45 7.89 -3.33 -0.44
N ILE A 46 9.00 -2.61 -0.20
CA ILE A 46 10.34 -3.13 -0.52
C ILE A 46 10.57 -4.45 0.20
N ALA A 47 10.33 -4.50 1.51
CA ALA A 47 10.53 -5.70 2.30
C ALA A 47 9.70 -6.88 1.80
N MET A 48 8.41 -6.65 1.53
CA MET A 48 7.51 -7.70 1.02
C MET A 48 7.85 -8.12 -0.41
N ALA A 49 8.26 -7.21 -1.28
CA ALA A 49 8.66 -7.54 -2.64
C ALA A 49 9.81 -8.55 -2.67
N TYR A 50 10.81 -8.38 -1.80
CA TYR A 50 11.92 -9.33 -1.69
C TYR A 50 11.59 -10.58 -0.87
N THR A 51 10.54 -10.56 -0.05
CA THR A 51 10.13 -11.71 0.77
C THR A 51 9.20 -12.65 0.01
N ILE A 52 8.15 -12.11 -0.62
CA ILE A 52 7.08 -12.90 -1.24
C ILE A 52 6.97 -12.71 -2.75
N GLY A 53 7.77 -11.83 -3.35
CA GLY A 53 7.72 -11.55 -4.79
C GLY A 53 7.93 -12.79 -5.64
N GLY A 54 8.84 -13.69 -5.23
CA GLY A 54 9.05 -14.99 -5.90
C GLY A 54 7.89 -15.99 -5.75
N ILE A 55 6.91 -15.73 -4.87
CA ILE A 55 5.77 -16.61 -4.62
C ILE A 55 4.52 -16.11 -5.36
N SER A 56 4.20 -14.82 -5.24
CA SER A 56 2.96 -14.23 -5.75
C SER A 56 3.17 -13.11 -6.77
N GLY A 57 4.37 -12.56 -6.86
CA GLY A 57 4.65 -11.30 -7.55
C GLY A 57 4.49 -10.08 -6.64
N CYS A 58 4.02 -10.27 -5.40
CA CYS A 58 3.88 -9.23 -4.38
C CYS A 58 3.08 -8.02 -4.87
N HIS A 59 1.84 -8.26 -5.30
CA HIS A 59 0.95 -7.15 -5.67
C HIS A 59 0.51 -6.37 -4.43
N ILE A 60 0.04 -7.08 -3.40
CA ILE A 60 -0.41 -6.57 -2.09
C ILE A 60 -1.30 -5.32 -2.16
N ASN A 61 -1.89 -5.06 -3.34
CA ASN A 61 -2.73 -3.93 -3.65
C ASN A 61 -3.71 -4.31 -4.79
N PRO A 62 -5.03 -4.09 -4.62
CA PRO A 62 -6.01 -4.40 -5.65
C PRO A 62 -5.84 -3.61 -6.94
N ALA A 63 -5.39 -2.34 -6.89
CA ALA A 63 -5.16 -1.52 -8.07
C ALA A 63 -3.97 -2.05 -8.90
N ILE A 64 -2.90 -2.48 -8.24
CA ILE A 64 -1.77 -3.18 -8.92
C ILE A 64 -2.29 -4.46 -9.57
N THR A 65 -3.06 -5.27 -8.84
CA THR A 65 -3.63 -6.52 -9.36
C THR A 65 -4.49 -6.27 -10.58
N LEU A 66 -5.33 -5.23 -10.55
CA LEU A 66 -6.14 -4.81 -11.69
C LEU A 66 -5.26 -4.38 -12.88
N GLY A 67 -4.24 -3.58 -12.65
CA GLY A 67 -3.29 -3.15 -13.69
C GLY A 67 -2.56 -4.32 -14.35
N VAL A 68 -2.08 -5.28 -13.55
CA VAL A 68 -1.44 -6.50 -14.06
C VAL A 68 -2.43 -7.37 -14.85
N PHE A 69 -3.67 -7.49 -14.40
CA PHE A 69 -4.73 -8.20 -15.13
C PHE A 69 -5.03 -7.52 -16.47
N LEU A 70 -5.26 -6.21 -16.49
CA LEU A 70 -5.56 -5.45 -17.71
C LEU A 70 -4.38 -5.45 -18.70
N SER A 71 -3.15 -5.58 -18.20
CA SER A 71 -1.95 -5.75 -19.06
C SER A 71 -1.81 -7.16 -19.66
N GLY A 72 -2.73 -8.07 -19.40
CA GLY A 72 -2.71 -9.46 -19.90
C GLY A 72 -1.68 -10.38 -19.22
N ARG A 73 -1.08 -9.96 -18.10
CA ARG A 73 -0.06 -10.74 -17.39
C ARG A 73 -0.63 -11.72 -16.36
N MET A 74 -1.93 -11.66 -16.10
CA MET A 74 -2.63 -12.46 -15.09
C MET A 74 -4.01 -12.87 -15.61
N ASN A 75 -4.49 -14.05 -15.23
CA ASN A 75 -5.87 -14.46 -15.56
C ASN A 75 -6.87 -13.89 -14.53
N GLY A 76 -8.15 -13.78 -14.93
CA GLY A 76 -9.19 -13.17 -14.10
C GLY A 76 -9.48 -13.90 -12.79
N LYS A 77 -9.34 -15.23 -12.75
CA LYS A 77 -9.53 -16.02 -11.53
C LYS A 77 -8.46 -15.66 -10.50
N ASP A 78 -7.21 -15.58 -10.90
CA ASP A 78 -6.12 -15.22 -10.01
C ASP A 78 -6.25 -13.76 -9.55
N ALA A 79 -6.63 -12.85 -10.46
CA ALA A 79 -6.86 -11.45 -10.10
C ALA A 79 -7.94 -11.31 -9.01
N GLY A 80 -9.09 -11.96 -9.20
CA GLY A 80 -10.17 -11.97 -8.19
C GLY A 80 -9.72 -12.57 -6.86
N MET A 81 -9.02 -13.70 -6.90
CA MET A 81 -8.51 -14.34 -5.67
C MET A 81 -7.46 -13.48 -4.95
N TYR A 82 -6.57 -12.79 -5.69
CA TYR A 82 -5.62 -11.85 -5.08
C TYR A 82 -6.35 -10.74 -4.33
N MET A 83 -7.31 -10.06 -4.99
CA MET A 83 -8.07 -8.98 -4.36
C MET A 83 -8.81 -9.44 -3.10
N VAL A 84 -9.42 -10.64 -3.12
CA VAL A 84 -10.10 -11.20 -1.94
C VAL A 84 -9.11 -11.43 -0.79
N PHE A 85 -7.97 -12.08 -1.06
CA PHE A 85 -6.98 -12.38 -0.02
C PHE A 85 -6.27 -11.12 0.49
N GLN A 86 -6.02 -10.14 -0.37
CA GLN A 86 -5.52 -8.82 -0.01
C GLN A 86 -6.49 -8.11 0.95
N THR A 87 -7.78 -8.09 0.62
CA THR A 87 -8.82 -7.50 1.48
C THR A 87 -8.88 -8.17 2.85
N ILE A 88 -8.82 -9.51 2.90
CA ILE A 88 -8.79 -10.26 4.18
C ILE A 88 -7.55 -9.86 4.99
N GLY A 89 -6.37 -9.79 4.35
CA GLY A 89 -5.13 -9.37 5.01
C GLY A 89 -5.23 -7.98 5.62
N ALA A 90 -5.77 -7.01 4.87
CA ALA A 90 -5.99 -5.64 5.33
C ALA A 90 -6.97 -5.57 6.52
N ILE A 91 -8.08 -6.31 6.46
CA ILE A 91 -9.07 -6.36 7.56
C ILE A 91 -8.43 -6.91 8.84
N ILE A 92 -7.67 -8.01 8.74
CA ILE A 92 -6.98 -8.58 9.89
C ILE A 92 -5.96 -7.58 10.46
N ALA A 93 -5.18 -6.89 9.61
CA ALA A 93 -4.24 -5.88 10.03
C ALA A 93 -4.92 -4.71 10.78
N ALA A 94 -6.00 -4.19 10.22
CA ALA A 94 -6.80 -3.13 10.84
C ALA A 94 -7.38 -3.57 12.20
N ALA A 95 -7.88 -4.80 12.30
CA ALA A 95 -8.40 -5.34 13.56
C ALA A 95 -7.29 -5.45 14.63
N VAL A 96 -6.11 -5.94 14.26
CA VAL A 96 -4.96 -6.01 15.18
C VAL A 96 -4.52 -4.62 15.62
N LEU A 97 -4.41 -3.67 14.69
CA LEU A 97 -4.05 -2.29 15.01
C LEU A 97 -5.09 -1.64 15.94
N SER A 98 -6.38 -1.81 15.64
CA SER A 98 -7.46 -1.31 16.49
C SER A 98 -7.40 -1.92 17.90
N LEU A 99 -7.07 -3.20 18.02
CA LEU A 99 -6.90 -3.86 19.33
C LEU A 99 -5.73 -3.25 20.12
N LEU A 100 -4.59 -2.98 19.46
CA LEU A 100 -3.43 -2.35 20.10
C LEU A 100 -3.77 -0.95 20.61
N VAL A 101 -4.45 -0.14 19.79
CA VAL A 101 -4.90 1.21 20.21
C VAL A 101 -5.92 1.14 21.35
N TRP A 102 -6.84 0.17 21.31
CA TRP A 102 -7.84 0.01 22.36
C TRP A 102 -7.24 -0.42 23.71
N THR A 103 -6.17 -1.24 23.68
CA THR A 103 -5.51 -1.70 24.91
C THR A 103 -4.68 -0.62 25.59
N ASP A 104 -4.17 0.35 24.86
CA ASP A 104 -3.46 1.51 25.43
C ASP A 104 -3.73 2.80 24.59
N PRO A 105 -4.85 3.47 24.82
CA PRO A 105 -5.19 4.70 24.11
C PRO A 105 -4.22 5.86 24.38
N SER A 106 -3.43 5.79 25.44
CA SER A 106 -2.48 6.87 25.82
C SER A 106 -1.30 6.97 24.84
N LEU A 107 -1.04 5.91 24.07
CA LEU A 107 0.04 5.88 23.08
C LEU A 107 -0.31 6.55 21.75
N VAL A 108 -1.56 6.99 21.58
CA VAL A 108 -2.08 7.47 20.30
C VAL A 108 -2.78 8.80 20.47
N GLU A 109 -2.27 9.84 19.83
CA GLU A 109 -2.94 11.14 19.68
C GLU A 109 -3.50 11.23 18.24
N GLY A 110 -4.71 11.76 18.08
CA GLY A 110 -5.31 12.05 16.77
C GLY A 110 -6.08 10.88 16.13
N THR A 111 -5.81 10.55 14.88
CA THR A 111 -6.56 9.53 14.11
C THR A 111 -6.17 8.10 14.49
N ALA A 112 -6.84 7.55 15.48
CA ALA A 112 -6.57 6.23 16.05
C ALA A 112 -6.75 5.04 15.10
N THR A 113 -7.19 5.24 13.85
CA THR A 113 -7.47 4.16 12.91
C THR A 113 -6.54 4.14 11.69
N GLY A 114 -5.81 5.23 11.44
CA GLY A 114 -5.06 5.38 10.18
C GLY A 114 -5.96 5.32 8.93
N ALA A 115 -7.25 5.62 9.07
CA ALA A 115 -8.21 5.57 7.97
C ALA A 115 -8.04 6.74 7.02
N ASN A 116 -8.22 6.47 5.73
CA ASN A 116 -8.23 7.49 4.70
C ASN A 116 -9.48 8.37 4.77
N ALA A 117 -9.33 9.67 4.52
CA ALA A 117 -10.43 10.62 4.46
C ALA A 117 -10.08 11.78 3.52
N CYS A 118 -11.09 12.36 2.88
CA CYS A 118 -10.88 13.58 2.08
C CYS A 118 -10.64 14.78 3.01
N ALA A 119 -9.43 15.32 3.00
CA ALA A 119 -8.98 16.35 3.94
C ALA A 119 -9.81 17.65 3.92
N SER A 120 -10.39 18.01 2.77
CA SER A 120 -11.15 19.26 2.57
C SER A 120 -12.66 19.03 2.40
N ASN A 121 -13.19 17.83 2.65
CA ASN A 121 -14.55 17.42 2.24
C ASN A 121 -14.84 17.61 0.74
N ASN A 122 -13.82 17.87 -0.07
CA ASN A 122 -13.91 17.99 -1.51
C ASN A 122 -13.65 16.64 -2.19
N VAL A 123 -14.70 15.87 -2.35
CA VAL A 123 -14.65 14.53 -2.95
C VAL A 123 -14.04 14.54 -4.36
N PHE A 124 -14.30 15.58 -5.16
CA PHE A 124 -13.71 15.69 -6.51
C PHE A 124 -12.19 15.86 -6.45
N ASN A 125 -11.70 16.70 -5.55
CA ASN A 125 -10.26 16.89 -5.36
C ASN A 125 -9.58 15.58 -4.89
N GLY A 126 -10.17 14.90 -3.89
CA GLY A 126 -9.70 13.61 -3.43
C GLY A 126 -9.69 12.55 -4.53
N LEU A 127 -10.78 12.43 -5.28
CA LEU A 127 -10.87 11.50 -6.41
C LEU A 127 -9.81 11.78 -7.49
N LEU A 128 -9.62 13.05 -7.85
CA LEU A 128 -8.60 13.43 -8.83
C LEU A 128 -7.19 13.06 -8.36
N ALA A 129 -6.88 13.33 -7.10
CA ALA A 129 -5.60 12.97 -6.50
C ALA A 129 -5.38 11.44 -6.54
N GLU A 130 -6.37 10.64 -6.07
CA GLU A 130 -6.29 9.19 -6.06
C GLU A 130 -6.11 8.61 -7.48
N VAL A 131 -6.87 9.09 -8.47
CA VAL A 131 -6.75 8.62 -9.85
C VAL A 131 -5.36 8.89 -10.42
N LEU A 132 -4.83 10.11 -10.23
CA LEU A 132 -3.51 10.47 -10.76
C LEU A 132 -2.39 9.71 -10.05
N LEU A 133 -2.43 9.64 -8.72
CA LEU A 133 -1.39 8.99 -7.92
C LEU A 133 -1.39 7.47 -8.14
N THR A 134 -2.57 6.84 -8.19
CA THR A 134 -2.70 5.42 -8.50
C THR A 134 -2.22 5.11 -9.93
N PHE A 135 -2.57 5.96 -10.91
CA PHE A 135 -2.05 5.82 -12.27
C PHE A 135 -0.52 5.83 -12.31
N LEU A 136 0.10 6.82 -11.68
CA LEU A 136 1.57 6.94 -11.65
C LEU A 136 2.20 5.74 -10.93
N PHE A 137 1.62 5.29 -9.84
CA PHE A 137 2.11 4.14 -9.09
C PHE A 137 2.05 2.85 -9.92
N VAL A 138 0.87 2.55 -10.50
CA VAL A 138 0.68 1.35 -11.34
C VAL A 138 1.56 1.42 -12.59
N PHE A 139 1.76 2.60 -13.17
CA PHE A 139 2.69 2.80 -14.29
C PHE A 139 4.13 2.40 -13.92
N VAL A 140 4.62 2.81 -12.74
CA VAL A 140 5.94 2.39 -12.24
C VAL A 140 5.99 0.87 -12.03
N VAL A 141 4.96 0.28 -11.41
CA VAL A 141 4.89 -1.17 -11.18
C VAL A 141 4.98 -1.93 -12.50
N LEU A 142 4.15 -1.57 -13.49
CA LEU A 142 4.12 -2.24 -14.78
C LEU A 142 5.43 -2.06 -15.56
N GLY A 143 6.04 -0.89 -15.47
CA GLY A 143 7.34 -0.59 -16.08
C GLY A 143 8.48 -1.37 -15.42
N ALA A 144 8.61 -1.28 -14.10
CA ALA A 144 9.68 -1.94 -13.33
C ALA A 144 9.64 -3.47 -13.46
N THR A 145 8.46 -4.06 -13.67
CA THR A 145 8.26 -5.51 -13.85
C THR A 145 8.14 -5.93 -15.31
N SER A 146 8.38 -5.02 -16.27
CA SER A 146 8.29 -5.33 -17.69
C SER A 146 9.45 -6.22 -18.14
N LYS A 147 9.16 -7.16 -19.04
CA LYS A 147 10.20 -8.00 -19.67
C LYS A 147 11.22 -7.18 -20.46
N THR A 148 10.83 -6.01 -20.96
CA THR A 148 11.75 -5.09 -21.67
C THR A 148 12.82 -4.49 -20.75
N ASN A 149 12.59 -4.45 -19.45
CA ASN A 149 13.52 -3.98 -18.43
C ASN A 149 14.29 -5.11 -17.76
N GLY A 150 14.43 -6.27 -18.41
CA GLY A 150 14.90 -7.53 -17.84
C GLY A 150 16.13 -7.43 -16.90
N ALA A 151 17.18 -6.69 -17.29
CA ALA A 151 18.39 -6.53 -16.47
C ALA A 151 18.14 -5.74 -15.16
N THR A 152 17.14 -4.87 -15.12
CA THR A 152 16.82 -4.02 -13.97
C THR A 152 15.70 -4.59 -13.11
N ASN A 153 15.04 -5.69 -13.53
CA ASN A 153 13.93 -6.29 -12.79
C ASN A 153 14.31 -6.77 -11.38
N ASN A 154 15.57 -7.10 -11.13
CA ASN A 154 16.07 -7.44 -9.79
C ASN A 154 15.89 -6.31 -8.78
N PHE A 155 15.78 -5.05 -9.24
CA PHE A 155 15.56 -3.86 -8.42
C PHE A 155 14.10 -3.39 -8.45
N ALA A 156 13.18 -4.14 -9.10
CA ALA A 156 11.79 -3.74 -9.23
C ALA A 156 11.14 -3.45 -7.87
N GLY A 157 11.37 -4.29 -6.87
CA GLY A 157 10.84 -4.09 -5.52
C GLY A 157 11.30 -2.76 -4.89
N LEU A 158 12.58 -2.39 -5.09
CA LEU A 158 13.12 -1.13 -4.62
C LEU A 158 12.46 0.06 -5.34
N ALA A 159 12.38 0.01 -6.68
CA ALA A 159 11.77 1.06 -7.47
C ALA A 159 10.29 1.28 -7.11
N ILE A 160 9.54 0.19 -6.93
CA ILE A 160 8.13 0.23 -6.55
C ILE A 160 7.94 0.83 -5.16
N GLY A 161 8.71 0.36 -4.17
CA GLY A 161 8.58 0.89 -2.82
C GLY A 161 9.01 2.36 -2.70
N LEU A 162 10.08 2.78 -3.38
CA LEU A 162 10.47 4.19 -3.43
C LEU A 162 9.41 5.06 -4.13
N SER A 163 8.78 4.55 -5.20
CA SER A 163 7.68 5.28 -5.84
C SER A 163 6.48 5.43 -4.91
N LEU A 164 6.18 4.42 -4.07
CA LEU A 164 5.12 4.51 -3.08
C LEU A 164 5.41 5.57 -2.02
N ILE A 165 6.68 5.72 -1.59
CA ILE A 165 7.08 6.84 -0.71
C ILE A 165 6.73 8.18 -1.35
N LEU A 166 7.09 8.38 -2.63
CA LEU A 166 6.80 9.62 -3.35
C LEU A 166 5.29 9.88 -3.47
N ILE A 167 4.50 8.84 -3.76
CA ILE A 167 3.04 8.91 -3.84
C ILE A 167 2.45 9.36 -2.49
N HIS A 168 2.90 8.78 -1.39
CA HIS A 168 2.44 9.15 -0.05
C HIS A 168 2.84 10.58 0.35
N LEU A 169 4.07 11.01 0.03
CA LEU A 169 4.51 12.38 0.30
C LEU A 169 3.63 13.43 -0.38
N VAL A 170 3.08 13.12 -1.55
CA VAL A 170 2.14 14.00 -2.25
C VAL A 170 0.71 13.81 -1.74
N GLY A 171 0.27 12.56 -1.58
CA GLY A 171 -1.13 12.20 -1.43
C GLY A 171 -1.70 12.27 -0.01
N ILE A 172 -0.86 12.13 1.03
CA ILE A 172 -1.33 12.09 2.43
C ILE A 172 -2.22 13.28 2.77
N HIS A 173 -1.86 14.50 2.33
CA HIS A 173 -2.63 15.71 2.60
C HIS A 173 -3.97 15.79 1.86
N TYR A 174 -4.20 14.99 0.82
CA TYR A 174 -5.46 14.98 0.06
C TYR A 174 -6.46 13.96 0.61
N THR A 175 -5.99 12.75 0.89
CA THR A 175 -6.87 11.62 1.21
C THR A 175 -6.34 10.69 2.30
N GLY A 176 -5.10 10.90 2.75
CA GLY A 176 -4.36 9.91 3.52
C GLY A 176 -3.60 8.93 2.63
N THR A 177 -3.96 8.85 1.36
CA THR A 177 -3.41 7.99 0.29
C THR A 177 -3.46 6.49 0.60
N SER A 178 -3.82 5.69 -0.37
CA SER A 178 -3.88 4.23 -0.24
C SER A 178 -3.12 3.50 -1.35
#